data_8adc92a8772d57ccd56fe1d82e7d8e86
#
_entry.id   8adc92a8772d57ccd56fe1d82e7d8e86
#
_cell.length_a   1.000
_cell.length_b   1.000
_cell.length_c   1.000
_cell.angle_alpha   90.00
_cell.angle_beta   90.00
_cell.angle_gamma   90.00
#
_symmetry.space_group_name_H-M   'P 1'
#
loop_
_entity.id
_entity.type
_entity.pdbx_description
1 polymer ?
#
loop_
_entity_poly.entity_id
_entity_poly.type
_entity_poly.pdbx_seq_one_letter_code
_entity_poly.pdbx_strand_id
1 'polypeptide(L)'
;MGALVYNVLALIGNVLTLLLVVRAVLSFFPPAGRSSPLYDLDRLLYRVTEPVLQPVRRLMPDTGAIDFSPLVALVVIWLALLVLRNLLL
;
A
#
# COMPACT_ATOMS: atom_id res chain seq x y z
N MET A 1 -17.64 -3.78 20.77
CA MET A 1 -16.31 -3.12 20.84
C MET A 1 -15.35 -3.67 19.80
N GLY A 2 -15.15 -5.00 19.76
CA GLY A 2 -14.24 -5.61 18.78
C GLY A 2 -14.64 -5.37 17.33
N ALA A 3 -15.94 -5.45 17.03
CA ALA A 3 -16.42 -5.21 15.66
C ALA A 3 -16.17 -3.76 15.22
N LEU A 4 -16.35 -2.79 16.12
CA LEU A 4 -16.08 -1.39 15.81
C LEU A 4 -14.60 -1.18 15.53
N VAL A 5 -13.73 -1.71 16.36
CA VAL A 5 -12.29 -1.61 16.18
C VAL A 5 -11.87 -2.25 14.84
N TYR A 6 -12.38 -3.45 14.59
CA TYR A 6 -12.08 -4.13 13.32
C TYR A 6 -12.55 -3.32 12.13
N ASN A 7 -13.77 -2.76 12.18
CA ASN A 7 -14.32 -2.00 11.06
C ASN A 7 -13.48 -0.75 10.75
N VAL A 8 -12.99 -0.06 11.79
CA VAL A 8 -12.12 1.10 11.61
C VAL A 8 -10.79 0.68 10.98
N LEU A 9 -10.18 -0.38 11.49
CA LEU A 9 -8.92 -0.87 10.96
C LEU A 9 -9.07 -1.40 9.53
N ALA A 10 -10.20 -2.06 9.25
CA ALA A 10 -10.48 -2.55 7.90
C ALA A 10 -10.67 -1.38 6.92
N LEU A 11 -11.32 -0.30 7.34
CA LEU A 11 -11.45 0.88 6.49
C LEU A 11 -10.09 1.47 6.15
N ILE A 12 -9.22 1.61 7.14
CA ILE A 12 -7.86 2.10 6.90
C ILE A 12 -7.11 1.16 5.95
N GLY A 13 -7.20 -0.15 6.20
CA GLY A 13 -6.57 -1.15 5.34
C GLY A 13 -7.08 -1.11 3.92
N ASN A 14 -8.39 -0.92 3.71
CA ASN A 14 -8.98 -0.84 2.39
C ASN A 14 -8.53 0.42 1.64
N VAL A 15 -8.45 1.55 2.33
CA VAL A 15 -7.94 2.79 1.74
C VAL A 15 -6.48 2.61 1.34
N LEU A 16 -5.65 2.06 2.22
CA LEU A 16 -4.25 1.78 1.90
C LEU A 16 -4.13 0.82 0.73
N THR A 17 -4.97 -0.21 0.68
CA THR A 17 -4.99 -1.16 -0.43
C THR A 17 -5.24 -0.46 -1.75
N LEU A 18 -6.25 0.41 -1.79
CA LEU A 18 -6.55 1.17 -3.00
C LEU A 18 -5.37 2.05 -3.42
N LEU A 19 -4.78 2.76 -2.48
CA LEU A 19 -3.63 3.63 -2.77
C LEU A 19 -2.44 2.83 -3.29
N LEU A 20 -2.18 1.66 -2.71
CA LEU A 20 -1.09 0.80 -3.12
C LEU A 20 -1.32 0.20 -4.50
N VAL A 21 -2.57 -0.19 -4.81
CA VAL A 21 -2.93 -0.69 -6.14
C VAL A 21 -2.71 0.39 -7.19
N VAL A 22 -3.20 1.60 -6.94
CA VAL A 22 -3.01 2.73 -7.87
C VAL A 22 -1.52 3.00 -8.05
N ARG A 23 -0.75 2.99 -6.98
CA ARG A 23 0.70 3.19 -7.06
C ARG A 23 1.37 2.11 -7.90
N ALA A 24 0.97 0.85 -7.72
CA ALA A 24 1.52 -0.26 -8.49
C ALA A 24 1.21 -0.11 -9.98
N VAL A 25 -0.02 0.28 -10.32
CA VAL A 25 -0.41 0.52 -11.72
C VAL A 25 0.42 1.66 -12.32
N LEU A 26 0.57 2.76 -11.58
CA LEU A 26 1.39 3.90 -12.06
C LEU A 26 2.86 3.52 -12.22
N SER A 27 3.33 2.53 -11.50
CA SER A 27 4.69 2.03 -11.64
C SER A 27 4.93 1.39 -13.01
N PHE A 28 3.88 0.74 -13.58
CA PHE A 28 3.95 0.17 -14.92
C PHE A 28 3.75 1.22 -16.01
N PHE A 29 3.05 2.31 -15.70
CA PHE A 29 2.76 3.39 -16.63
C PHE A 29 3.27 4.70 -16.05
N PRO A 30 4.60 4.92 -16.03
CA PRO A 30 5.13 6.12 -15.42
C PRO A 30 4.64 7.38 -16.13
N PRO A 31 4.43 8.47 -15.38
CA PRO A 31 3.98 9.73 -15.98
C PRO A 31 5.00 10.27 -16.98
N ALA A 32 4.50 10.94 -18.01
CA ALA A 32 5.30 11.39 -19.14
C ALA A 32 6.14 12.63 -18.86
N GLY A 33 6.21 13.09 -17.62
CA GLY A 33 7.03 14.25 -17.26
C GLY A 33 6.40 15.05 -16.12
N ARG A 34 7.15 16.05 -15.67
CA ARG A 34 6.76 16.84 -14.49
C ARG A 34 5.51 17.70 -14.69
N SER A 35 5.17 17.99 -15.94
CA SER A 35 3.97 18.76 -16.26
C SER A 35 2.71 17.89 -16.32
N SER A 36 2.85 16.57 -16.24
CA SER A 36 1.70 15.67 -16.25
C SER A 36 0.95 15.71 -14.92
N PRO A 37 -0.39 15.76 -14.93
CA PRO A 37 -1.15 15.61 -13.68
C PRO A 37 -0.87 14.30 -12.97
N LEU A 38 -0.53 13.25 -13.71
CA LEU A 38 -0.19 11.95 -13.13
C LEU A 38 1.13 11.99 -12.34
N TYR A 39 2.02 12.91 -12.68
CA TYR A 39 3.26 13.08 -11.95
C TYR A 39 3.00 13.52 -10.51
N ASP A 40 2.13 14.51 -10.33
CA ASP A 40 1.77 15.00 -9.00
C ASP A 40 1.04 13.94 -8.19
N LEU A 41 0.13 13.20 -8.83
CA LEU A 41 -0.57 12.08 -8.20
C LEU A 41 0.42 10.99 -7.77
N ASP A 42 1.35 10.63 -8.64
CA ASP A 42 2.36 9.62 -8.33
C ASP A 42 3.21 10.03 -7.13
N ARG A 43 3.64 11.28 -7.08
CA ARG A 43 4.42 11.81 -5.94
C ARG A 43 3.63 11.81 -4.65
N LEU A 44 2.35 12.19 -4.72
CA LEU A 44 1.48 12.19 -3.56
C LEU A 44 1.28 10.76 -3.03
N LEU A 45 1.00 9.82 -3.92
CA LEU A 45 0.87 8.42 -3.55
C LEU A 45 2.15 7.88 -2.92
N TYR A 46 3.28 8.22 -3.51
CA TYR A 46 4.58 7.82 -2.98
C TYR A 46 4.77 8.31 -1.55
N ARG A 47 4.47 9.59 -1.31
CA ARG A 47 4.63 10.21 0.00
C ARG A 47 3.69 9.59 1.05
N VAL A 48 2.44 9.31 0.66
CA VAL A 48 1.44 8.75 1.58
C VAL A 48 1.72 7.28 1.90
N THR A 49 2.18 6.52 0.90
CA THR A 49 2.39 5.07 1.07
C THR A 49 3.78 4.72 1.59
N GLU A 50 4.74 5.62 1.50
CA GLU A 50 6.12 5.33 1.89
C GLU A 50 6.27 4.91 3.36
N PRO A 51 5.57 5.53 4.34
CA PRO A 51 5.66 5.07 5.73
C PRO A 51 5.26 3.61 5.91
N VAL A 52 4.37 3.10 5.06
CA VAL A 52 3.94 1.70 5.09
C VAL A 52 4.95 0.81 4.34
N LEU A 53 5.42 1.28 3.18
CA LEU A 53 6.29 0.49 2.31
C LEU A 53 7.73 0.40 2.81
N GLN A 54 8.21 1.41 3.52
CA GLN A 54 9.60 1.45 3.95
C GLN A 54 9.98 0.26 4.85
N PRO A 55 9.20 -0.08 5.89
CA PRO A 55 9.49 -1.27 6.69
C PRO A 55 9.44 -2.56 5.87
N VAL A 56 8.50 -2.66 4.93
CA VAL A 56 8.38 -3.82 4.06
C VAL A 56 9.63 -3.96 3.20
N ARG A 57 10.09 -2.86 2.64
CA ARG A 57 11.28 -2.84 1.79
C ARG A 57 12.55 -3.28 2.53
N ARG A 58 12.64 -2.93 3.81
CA ARG A 58 13.80 -3.33 4.64
C ARG A 58 13.88 -4.84 4.85
N LEU A 59 12.75 -5.52 4.81
CA LEU A 59 12.67 -6.96 5.03
C LEU A 59 12.78 -7.75 3.73
N MET A 60 12.72 -7.08 2.60
CA MET A 60 12.76 -7.72 1.30
C MET A 60 14.18 -7.77 0.74
N PRO A 61 14.53 -8.86 0.03
CA PRO A 61 15.78 -8.87 -0.74
C PRO A 61 15.69 -7.89 -1.90
N ASP A 62 16.84 -7.45 -2.37
CA ASP A 62 16.91 -6.60 -3.55
C ASP A 62 16.48 -7.40 -4.78
N THR A 63 15.40 -6.98 -5.42
CA THR A 63 14.84 -7.64 -6.60
C THR A 63 15.17 -6.90 -7.90
N GLY A 64 16.09 -5.93 -7.86
CA GLY A 64 16.51 -5.20 -9.02
C GLY A 64 15.59 -4.03 -9.35
N ALA A 65 15.31 -3.83 -10.66
CA ALA A 65 14.58 -2.66 -11.14
C ALA A 65 13.07 -2.73 -10.85
N ILE A 66 12.53 -3.90 -10.56
CA ILE A 66 11.10 -4.07 -10.32
C ILE A 66 10.82 -3.92 -8.84
N ASP A 67 9.91 -3.00 -8.50
CA ASP A 67 9.51 -2.76 -7.13
C ASP A 67 8.29 -3.62 -6.79
N PHE A 68 8.52 -4.68 -5.99
CA PHE A 68 7.46 -5.56 -5.52
C PHE A 68 6.94 -5.17 -4.13
N SER A 69 7.49 -4.11 -3.51
CA SER A 69 7.08 -3.74 -2.16
C SER A 69 5.59 -3.39 -2.04
N PRO A 70 4.93 -2.72 -3.00
CA PRO A 70 3.49 -2.52 -2.91
C PRO A 70 2.71 -3.84 -2.87
N LEU A 71 3.12 -4.82 -3.67
CA LEU A 71 2.46 -6.12 -3.70
C LEU A 71 2.62 -6.85 -2.37
N VAL A 72 3.83 -6.86 -1.81
CA VAL A 72 4.09 -7.49 -0.51
C VAL A 72 3.31 -6.77 0.59
N ALA A 73 3.24 -5.44 0.54
CA ALA A 73 2.48 -4.67 1.51
C ALA A 73 0.99 -5.00 1.45
N LEU A 74 0.43 -5.22 0.26
CA LEU A 74 -0.96 -5.65 0.10
C LEU A 74 -1.20 -6.99 0.80
N VAL A 75 -0.31 -7.95 0.61
CA VAL A 75 -0.42 -9.25 1.25
C VAL A 75 -0.33 -9.11 2.76
N VAL A 76 0.59 -8.29 3.26
CA VAL A 76 0.75 -8.06 4.69
C VAL A 76 -0.51 -7.43 5.29
N ILE A 77 -1.08 -6.42 4.63
CA ILE A 77 -2.32 -5.78 5.08
C ILE A 77 -3.46 -6.80 5.13
N TRP A 78 -3.57 -7.61 4.10
CA TRP A 78 -4.62 -8.62 4.00
C TRP A 78 -4.50 -9.66 5.12
N LEU A 79 -3.29 -10.17 5.35
CA LEU A 79 -3.05 -11.12 6.42
C LEU A 79 -3.29 -10.49 7.81
N ALA A 80 -2.87 -9.25 7.99
CA ALA A 80 -3.10 -8.53 9.24
C ALA A 80 -4.60 -8.39 9.55
N LEU A 81 -5.39 -8.03 8.54
CA LEU A 81 -6.83 -7.91 8.70
C LEU A 81 -7.48 -9.25 8.99
N LEU A 82 -7.00 -10.32 8.36
CA LEU A 82 -7.50 -11.67 8.61
C LEU A 82 -7.25 -12.08 10.06
N VAL A 83 -6.04 -11.84 10.56
CA VAL A 83 -5.69 -12.14 11.95
C VAL A 83 -6.53 -11.30 12.91
N LEU A 84 -6.66 -10.00 12.65
CA LEU A 84 -7.45 -9.11 13.48
C LEU A 84 -8.92 -9.52 13.51
N ARG A 85 -9.46 -9.93 12.38
CA ARG A 85 -10.84 -10.42 12.32
C ARG A 85 -11.03 -11.60 13.27
N ASN A 86 -10.12 -12.55 13.27
CA ASN A 86 -10.22 -13.73 14.12
C ASN A 86 -10.03 -13.39 15.60
N LEU A 87 -9.23 -12.37 15.92
CA LEU A 87 -8.98 -11.95 17.28
C LEU A 87 -10.10 -11.07 17.86
N LEU A 88 -10.68 -10.20 17.03
CA LEU A 88 -11.64 -9.20 17.47
C LEU A 88 -13.09 -9.60 17.26
N LEU A 89 -13.36 -10.50 16.34
CA LEU A 89 -14.68 -11.02 16.04
C LEU A 89 -14.78 -12.49 16.41
#